data_b545502ad2b476c5b08765dc492c311d
#
_entry.id   b545502ad2b476c5b08765dc492c311d
#
_cell.length_a   1.000
_cell.length_b   1.000
_cell.length_c   1.000
_cell.angle_alpha   90.00
_cell.angle_beta   90.00
_cell.angle_gamma   90.00
#
_symmetry.space_group_name_H-M   'P 1'
#
loop_
_entity.id
_entity.type
_entity.pdbx_description
1 polymer ?
#
loop_
_entity_poly.entity_id
_entity_poly.type
_entity_poly.pdbx_seq_one_letter_code
_entity_poly.pdbx_strand_id
1 'polypeptide(L)'
;MATPHHPRRGDTRRRIQEVALALFAEQGYEKTSLREIAERLDVTKAALYYHFKTKEDILSSIAEDLAQPIRDLLAWAEGQPRTLATKQEVLRRYSDILWHSADLFRFIQENQASVRELTIGETFKTSTAALGDLMKDPGAPLAAQVRSVTALFSMHAGMFVMRNVEGDPEEKRAAILEVALDLVAQAETNLSVN
;
A
#
# COMPACT_ATOMS: atom_id res chain seq x y z
N MET A 1 22.47 -28.94 -21.97
CA MET A 1 21.69 -27.93 -22.70
C MET A 1 20.56 -27.47 -21.77
N ALA A 2 20.67 -26.28 -21.19
CA ALA A 2 19.63 -25.73 -20.34
C ALA A 2 18.51 -25.20 -21.23
N THR A 3 17.28 -25.67 -21.06
CA THR A 3 16.08 -25.13 -21.71
C THR A 3 15.86 -23.69 -21.29
N PRO A 4 15.66 -22.73 -22.21
CA PRO A 4 15.37 -21.37 -21.85
C PRO A 4 14.04 -21.33 -21.10
N HIS A 5 14.07 -20.90 -19.86
CA HIS A 5 12.89 -20.68 -19.02
C HIS A 5 12.11 -19.50 -19.63
N HIS A 6 11.05 -19.79 -20.38
CA HIS A 6 10.15 -18.76 -20.85
C HIS A 6 9.40 -18.21 -19.61
N PRO A 7 9.54 -16.93 -19.29
CA PRO A 7 8.85 -16.35 -18.15
C PRO A 7 7.33 -16.49 -18.35
N ARG A 8 6.63 -16.95 -17.32
CA ARG A 8 5.17 -17.06 -17.35
C ARG A 8 4.57 -15.66 -17.56
N ARG A 9 3.46 -15.56 -18.29
CA ARG A 9 2.80 -14.29 -18.66
C ARG A 9 2.59 -13.32 -17.48
N GLY A 10 2.32 -13.83 -16.27
CA GLY A 10 2.20 -13.05 -15.04
C GLY A 10 3.54 -12.49 -14.55
N ASP A 11 4.65 -13.18 -14.76
CA ASP A 11 5.98 -12.75 -14.35
C ASP A 11 6.46 -11.54 -15.19
N THR A 12 6.21 -11.53 -16.50
CA THR A 12 6.56 -10.39 -17.36
C THR A 12 5.76 -9.14 -17.00
N ARG A 13 4.46 -9.27 -16.71
CA ARG A 13 3.61 -8.15 -16.32
C ARG A 13 4.12 -7.50 -15.03
N ARG A 14 4.43 -8.30 -14.01
CA ARG A 14 4.98 -7.82 -12.74
C ARG A 14 6.34 -7.14 -12.91
N ARG A 15 7.25 -7.72 -13.69
CA ARG A 15 8.55 -7.10 -13.99
C ARG A 15 8.41 -5.75 -14.68
N ILE A 16 7.42 -5.58 -15.57
CA ILE A 16 7.13 -4.28 -16.20
C ILE A 16 6.70 -3.25 -15.14
N GLN A 17 5.83 -3.64 -14.21
CA GLN A 17 5.37 -2.79 -13.12
C GLN A 17 6.53 -2.36 -12.19
N GLU A 18 7.37 -3.31 -11.77
CA GLU A 18 8.54 -3.06 -10.91
C GLU A 18 9.53 -2.07 -11.57
N VAL A 19 9.88 -2.30 -12.82
CA VAL A 19 10.80 -1.40 -13.56
C VAL A 19 10.17 -0.04 -13.84
N ALA A 20 8.88 0.00 -14.14
CA ALA A 20 8.17 1.27 -14.34
C ALA A 20 8.16 2.10 -13.06
N LEU A 21 7.83 1.51 -11.90
CA LEU A 21 7.88 2.21 -10.61
C LEU A 21 9.27 2.73 -10.28
N ALA A 22 10.32 1.92 -10.51
CA ALA A 22 11.69 2.34 -10.28
C ALA A 22 12.04 3.56 -11.15
N LEU A 23 11.72 3.54 -12.45
CA LEU A 23 11.96 4.67 -13.34
C LEU A 23 11.12 5.91 -12.99
N PHE A 24 9.88 5.73 -12.58
CA PHE A 24 9.02 6.82 -12.10
C PHE A 24 9.61 7.48 -10.85
N ALA A 25 10.20 6.71 -9.95
CA ALA A 25 10.88 7.23 -8.76
C ALA A 25 12.23 7.90 -9.09
N GLU A 26 13.02 7.33 -10.02
CA GLU A 26 14.34 7.85 -10.40
C GLU A 26 14.26 9.20 -11.14
N GLN A 27 13.36 9.34 -12.11
CA GLN A 27 13.34 10.47 -13.05
C GLN A 27 11.99 11.20 -13.16
N GLY A 28 10.97 10.70 -12.45
CA GLY A 28 9.62 11.24 -12.45
C GLY A 28 8.70 10.59 -13.49
N TYR A 29 7.40 10.57 -13.17
CA TYR A 29 6.37 9.95 -14.02
C TYR A 29 6.31 10.56 -15.41
N GLU A 30 6.31 11.91 -15.52
CA GLU A 30 6.16 12.62 -16.80
C GLU A 30 7.33 12.37 -17.73
N LYS A 31 8.55 12.28 -17.20
CA LYS A 31 9.76 12.09 -17.99
C LYS A 31 10.01 10.65 -18.42
N THR A 32 9.29 9.69 -17.85
CA THR A 32 9.44 8.27 -18.19
C THR A 32 8.56 7.90 -19.38
N SER A 33 9.12 7.15 -20.32
CA SER A 33 8.43 6.62 -21.50
C SER A 33 8.32 5.09 -21.46
N LEU A 34 7.33 4.53 -22.15
CA LEU A 34 7.20 3.08 -22.35
C LEU A 34 8.42 2.49 -23.09
N ARG A 35 9.10 3.29 -23.91
CA ARG A 35 10.31 2.89 -24.60
C ARG A 35 11.46 2.66 -23.61
N GLU A 36 11.70 3.57 -22.68
CA GLU A 36 12.72 3.44 -21.65
C GLU A 36 12.46 2.25 -20.73
N ILE A 37 11.19 2.01 -20.39
CA ILE A 37 10.80 0.83 -19.62
C ILE A 37 11.14 -0.46 -20.39
N ALA A 38 10.86 -0.52 -21.68
CA ALA A 38 11.20 -1.67 -22.52
C ALA A 38 12.73 -1.87 -22.63
N GLU A 39 13.47 -0.80 -22.83
CA GLU A 39 14.94 -0.80 -22.89
C GLU A 39 15.56 -1.27 -21.57
N ARG A 40 15.07 -0.79 -20.43
CA ARG A 40 15.55 -1.22 -19.09
C ARG A 40 15.26 -2.69 -18.79
N LEU A 41 14.16 -3.22 -19.34
CA LEU A 41 13.76 -4.64 -19.21
C LEU A 41 14.44 -5.56 -20.19
N ASP A 42 15.16 -5.02 -21.17
CA ASP A 42 15.72 -5.79 -22.31
C ASP A 42 14.64 -6.58 -23.07
N VAL A 43 13.50 -5.92 -23.34
CA VAL A 43 12.41 -6.48 -24.11
C VAL A 43 12.10 -5.60 -25.34
N THR A 44 11.47 -6.20 -26.34
CA THR A 44 11.01 -5.41 -27.50
C THR A 44 9.86 -4.50 -27.10
N LYS A 45 9.77 -3.32 -27.75
CA LYS A 45 8.64 -2.41 -27.59
C LYS A 45 7.30 -3.12 -27.83
N ALA A 46 7.24 -4.01 -28.82
CA ALA A 46 6.03 -4.79 -29.13
C ALA A 46 5.63 -5.71 -27.97
N ALA A 47 6.59 -6.35 -27.30
CA ALA A 47 6.34 -7.19 -26.14
C ALA A 47 5.77 -6.37 -24.97
N LEU A 48 6.30 -5.18 -24.71
CA LEU A 48 5.76 -4.29 -23.68
C LEU A 48 4.34 -3.84 -24.02
N TYR A 49 4.11 -3.37 -25.25
CA TYR A 49 2.79 -2.91 -25.72
C TYR A 49 1.73 -4.03 -25.76
N TYR A 50 2.13 -5.28 -25.77
CA TYR A 50 1.21 -6.39 -25.59
C TYR A 50 0.60 -6.41 -24.18
N HIS A 51 1.35 -6.01 -23.16
CA HIS A 51 0.90 -5.98 -21.77
C HIS A 51 0.24 -4.66 -21.40
N PHE A 52 0.81 -3.52 -21.82
CA PHE A 52 0.37 -2.18 -21.45
C PHE A 52 0.45 -1.23 -22.62
N LYS A 53 -0.62 -0.46 -22.86
CA LYS A 53 -0.68 0.50 -23.97
C LYS A 53 -0.16 1.88 -23.57
N THR A 54 -0.32 2.25 -22.29
CA THR A 54 0.06 3.55 -21.73
C THR A 54 0.79 3.39 -20.41
N LYS A 55 1.44 4.46 -19.94
CA LYS A 55 1.99 4.52 -18.57
C LYS A 55 0.87 4.46 -17.53
N GLU A 56 -0.27 5.05 -17.84
CA GLU A 56 -1.47 4.99 -17.00
C GLU A 56 -1.98 3.58 -16.80
N ASP A 57 -1.97 2.74 -17.85
CA ASP A 57 -2.35 1.32 -17.72
C ASP A 57 -1.43 0.59 -16.73
N ILE A 58 -0.14 0.90 -16.73
CA ILE A 58 0.81 0.34 -15.77
C ILE A 58 0.46 0.78 -14.35
N LEU A 59 0.29 2.09 -14.11
CA LEU A 59 -0.06 2.61 -12.80
C LEU A 59 -1.41 2.08 -12.30
N SER A 60 -2.41 2.03 -13.17
CA SER A 60 -3.73 1.50 -12.83
C SER A 60 -3.64 0.02 -12.44
N SER A 61 -2.79 -0.76 -13.13
CA SER A 61 -2.60 -2.16 -12.77
C SER A 61 -1.88 -2.35 -11.43
N ILE A 62 -0.91 -1.48 -11.12
CA ILE A 62 -0.21 -1.49 -9.83
C ILE A 62 -1.18 -1.10 -8.70
N ALA A 63 -2.03 -0.09 -8.95
CA ALA A 63 -3.06 0.33 -8.01
C ALA A 63 -4.06 -0.79 -7.71
N GLU A 64 -4.47 -1.54 -8.73
CA GLU A 64 -5.38 -2.68 -8.57
C GLU A 64 -4.73 -3.82 -7.78
N ASP A 65 -3.45 -4.10 -8.03
CA ASP A 65 -2.68 -5.11 -7.28
C ASP A 65 -2.56 -4.75 -5.78
N LEU A 66 -2.58 -3.46 -5.43
CA LEU A 66 -2.67 -2.99 -4.04
C LEU A 66 -4.09 -3.03 -3.50
N ALA A 67 -5.06 -2.62 -4.30
CA ALA A 67 -6.46 -2.50 -3.86
C ALA A 67 -7.08 -3.87 -3.53
N GLN A 68 -6.69 -4.94 -4.23
CA GLN A 68 -7.25 -6.27 -4.01
C GLN A 68 -6.95 -6.81 -2.61
N PRO A 69 -5.70 -6.84 -2.09
CA PRO A 69 -5.43 -7.25 -0.71
C PRO A 69 -6.17 -6.41 0.35
N ILE A 70 -6.39 -5.12 0.09
CA ILE A 70 -7.15 -4.25 1.01
C ILE A 70 -8.64 -4.63 0.97
N ARG A 71 -9.22 -4.89 -0.20
CA ARG A 71 -10.60 -5.38 -0.32
C ARG A 71 -10.79 -6.72 0.40
N ASP A 72 -9.84 -7.63 0.24
CA ASP A 72 -9.87 -8.94 0.90
C ASP A 72 -9.78 -8.79 2.44
N LEU A 73 -8.95 -7.86 2.92
CA LEU A 73 -8.85 -7.51 4.34
C LEU A 73 -10.17 -6.94 4.87
N LEU A 74 -10.79 -6.00 4.15
CA LEU A 74 -12.08 -5.41 4.52
C LEU A 74 -13.18 -6.47 4.56
N ALA A 75 -13.30 -7.30 3.53
CA ALA A 75 -14.29 -8.37 3.46
C ALA A 75 -14.11 -9.39 4.59
N TRP A 76 -12.87 -9.74 4.92
CA TRP A 76 -12.60 -10.59 6.08
C TRP A 76 -13.04 -9.93 7.39
N ALA A 77 -12.71 -8.66 7.59
CA ALA A 77 -12.97 -7.95 8.83
C ALA A 77 -14.48 -7.68 9.06
N GLU A 78 -15.25 -7.46 7.99
CA GLU A 78 -16.72 -7.34 8.06
C GLU A 78 -17.40 -8.59 8.67
N GLY A 79 -16.80 -9.78 8.45
CA GLY A 79 -17.27 -11.04 9.02
C GLY A 79 -16.80 -11.30 10.47
N GLN A 80 -16.00 -10.41 11.08
CA GLN A 80 -15.45 -10.59 12.42
C GLN A 80 -16.21 -9.77 13.47
N PRO A 81 -16.23 -10.21 14.74
CA PRO A 81 -16.76 -9.40 15.83
C PRO A 81 -15.90 -8.13 16.02
N ARG A 82 -16.53 -7.01 16.34
CA ARG A 82 -15.83 -5.73 16.60
C ARG A 82 -15.14 -5.75 17.96
N THR A 83 -13.98 -6.36 18.03
CA THR A 83 -13.18 -6.51 19.25
C THR A 83 -11.79 -5.91 19.08
N LEU A 84 -11.08 -5.68 20.20
CA LEU A 84 -9.68 -5.29 20.18
C LEU A 84 -8.83 -6.27 19.36
N ALA A 85 -9.05 -7.58 19.54
CA ALA A 85 -8.31 -8.61 18.81
C ALA A 85 -8.49 -8.47 17.28
N THR A 86 -9.72 -8.19 16.83
CA THR A 86 -9.99 -7.95 15.39
C THR A 86 -9.28 -6.69 14.88
N LYS A 87 -9.33 -5.57 15.62
CA LYS A 87 -8.63 -4.34 15.26
C LYS A 87 -7.12 -4.55 15.16
N GLN A 88 -6.55 -5.27 16.12
CA GLN A 88 -5.12 -5.62 16.10
C GLN A 88 -4.75 -6.50 14.90
N GLU A 89 -5.60 -7.47 14.57
CA GLU A 89 -5.37 -8.33 13.40
C GLU A 89 -5.49 -7.56 12.07
N VAL A 90 -6.43 -6.61 11.99
CA VAL A 90 -6.52 -5.67 10.85
C VAL A 90 -5.20 -4.92 10.69
N LEU A 91 -4.66 -4.35 11.75
CA LEU A 91 -3.39 -3.61 11.71
C LEU A 91 -2.20 -4.50 11.30
N ARG A 92 -2.12 -5.75 11.78
CA ARG A 92 -1.06 -6.69 11.38
C ARG A 92 -1.12 -6.99 9.88
N ARG A 93 -2.30 -7.40 9.38
CA ARG A 93 -2.49 -7.68 7.96
C ARG A 93 -2.25 -6.45 7.08
N TYR A 94 -2.69 -5.30 7.55
CA TYR A 94 -2.46 -4.05 6.84
C TYR A 94 -0.98 -3.66 6.81
N SER A 95 -0.22 -3.93 7.89
CA SER A 95 1.23 -3.78 7.91
C SER A 95 1.91 -4.62 6.83
N ASP A 96 1.46 -5.87 6.65
CA ASP A 96 1.97 -6.75 5.59
C ASP A 96 1.69 -6.18 4.19
N ILE A 97 0.48 -5.68 3.96
CA ILE A 97 0.09 -5.06 2.68
C ILE A 97 0.96 -3.83 2.39
N LEU A 98 1.13 -2.94 3.37
CA LEU A 98 1.94 -1.74 3.24
C LEU A 98 3.40 -2.08 2.93
N TRP A 99 3.95 -3.09 3.61
CA TRP A 99 5.32 -3.53 3.44
C TRP A 99 5.60 -4.04 2.02
N HIS A 100 4.73 -4.89 1.51
CA HIS A 100 4.83 -5.44 0.14
C HIS A 100 4.59 -4.38 -0.94
N SER A 101 4.02 -3.23 -0.59
CA SER A 101 3.67 -2.15 -1.50
C SER A 101 4.46 -0.86 -1.24
N ALA A 102 5.57 -0.95 -0.49
CA ALA A 102 6.33 0.22 -0.04
C ALA A 102 6.79 1.13 -1.20
N ASP A 103 7.21 0.55 -2.33
CA ASP A 103 7.64 1.31 -3.51
C ASP A 103 6.50 2.09 -4.15
N LEU A 104 5.30 1.51 -4.21
CA LEU A 104 4.12 2.20 -4.69
C LEU A 104 3.71 3.35 -3.76
N PHE A 105 3.71 3.12 -2.45
CA PHE A 105 3.41 4.18 -1.47
C PHE A 105 4.42 5.32 -1.56
N ARG A 106 5.70 5.01 -1.72
CA ARG A 106 6.74 6.02 -1.95
C ARG A 106 6.44 6.83 -3.20
N PHE A 107 6.16 6.16 -4.32
CA PHE A 107 5.81 6.83 -5.58
C PHE A 107 4.60 7.76 -5.42
N ILE A 108 3.52 7.30 -4.78
CA ILE A 108 2.31 8.11 -4.55
C ILE A 108 2.65 9.36 -3.74
N GLN A 109 3.44 9.23 -2.68
CA GLN A 109 3.82 10.36 -1.82
C GLN A 109 4.72 11.38 -2.53
N GLU A 110 5.67 10.91 -3.34
CA GLU A 110 6.60 11.79 -4.06
C GLU A 110 5.95 12.47 -5.27
N ASN A 111 4.87 11.91 -5.80
CA ASN A 111 4.19 12.39 -7.01
C ASN A 111 2.73 12.80 -6.76
N GLN A 112 2.40 13.31 -5.57
CA GLN A 112 1.01 13.61 -5.16
C GLN A 112 0.25 14.46 -6.19
N ALA A 113 0.89 15.45 -6.80
CA ALA A 113 0.25 16.32 -7.79
C ALA A 113 -0.17 15.54 -9.04
N SER A 114 0.71 14.69 -9.60
CA SER A 114 0.44 13.88 -10.79
C SER A 114 -0.52 12.72 -10.50
N VAL A 115 -0.43 12.13 -9.29
CA VAL A 115 -1.24 10.99 -8.88
C VAL A 115 -2.68 11.40 -8.54
N ARG A 116 -2.89 12.64 -8.07
CA ARG A 116 -4.20 13.13 -7.65
C ARG A 116 -5.25 13.10 -8.79
N GLU A 117 -4.81 13.29 -10.02
CA GLU A 117 -5.66 13.27 -11.21
C GLU A 117 -5.84 11.86 -11.79
N LEU A 118 -5.11 10.87 -11.26
CA LEU A 118 -5.17 9.48 -11.71
C LEU A 118 -6.14 8.66 -10.83
N THR A 119 -6.72 7.61 -11.41
CA THR A 119 -7.62 6.66 -10.73
C THR A 119 -7.01 6.06 -9.45
N ILE A 120 -5.68 5.94 -9.38
CA ILE A 120 -4.94 5.42 -8.21
C ILE A 120 -5.19 6.26 -6.96
N GLY A 121 -5.26 7.60 -7.08
CA GLY A 121 -5.50 8.50 -5.95
C GLY A 121 -6.88 8.27 -5.31
N GLU A 122 -7.90 8.10 -6.11
CA GLU A 122 -9.26 7.83 -5.62
C GLU A 122 -9.38 6.42 -5.01
N THR A 123 -8.76 5.42 -5.60
CA THR A 123 -8.73 4.05 -5.05
C THR A 123 -8.08 4.02 -3.68
N PHE A 124 -6.94 4.68 -3.53
CA PHE A 124 -6.23 4.77 -2.25
C PHE A 124 -7.05 5.50 -1.18
N LYS A 125 -7.64 6.64 -1.52
CA LYS A 125 -8.49 7.43 -0.62
C LYS A 125 -9.70 6.63 -0.15
N THR A 126 -10.40 5.96 -1.05
CA THR A 126 -11.59 5.14 -0.74
C THR A 126 -11.22 3.97 0.17
N SER A 127 -10.13 3.26 -0.13
CA SER A 127 -9.67 2.12 0.67
C SER A 127 -9.24 2.56 2.09
N THR A 128 -8.52 3.68 2.20
CA THR A 128 -8.10 4.22 3.51
C THR A 128 -9.29 4.70 4.33
N ALA A 129 -10.29 5.32 3.70
CA ALA A 129 -11.52 5.73 4.38
C ALA A 129 -12.29 4.51 4.91
N ALA A 130 -12.45 3.44 4.11
CA ALA A 130 -13.12 2.21 4.50
C ALA A 130 -12.40 1.52 5.68
N LEU A 131 -11.07 1.45 5.65
CA LEU A 131 -10.27 0.95 6.78
C LEU A 131 -10.47 1.82 8.04
N GLY A 132 -10.50 3.15 7.88
CA GLY A 132 -10.77 4.07 8.97
C GLY A 132 -12.15 3.86 9.59
N ASP A 133 -13.18 3.60 8.79
CA ASP A 133 -14.54 3.33 9.26
C ASP A 133 -14.62 1.97 9.99
N LEU A 134 -13.86 0.98 9.53
CA LEU A 134 -13.75 -0.32 10.19
C LEU A 134 -13.12 -0.20 11.59
N MET A 135 -12.14 0.69 11.75
CA MET A 135 -11.44 0.91 13.03
C MET A 135 -12.28 1.66 14.05
N LYS A 136 -13.29 2.43 13.61
CA LYS A 136 -14.17 3.19 14.51
C LYS A 136 -15.19 2.27 15.19
N ASP A 137 -15.47 2.57 16.44
CA ASP A 137 -16.67 2.11 17.13
C ASP A 137 -17.57 3.33 17.37
N PRO A 138 -18.72 3.45 16.67
CA PRO A 138 -19.62 4.61 16.83
C PRO A 138 -20.16 4.81 18.23
N GLY A 139 -20.20 3.74 19.05
CA GLY A 139 -20.62 3.81 20.46
C GLY A 139 -19.54 4.26 21.44
N ALA A 140 -18.27 4.31 20.99
CA ALA A 140 -17.14 4.66 21.82
C ALA A 140 -17.00 6.19 22.01
N PRO A 141 -16.40 6.67 23.13
CA PRO A 141 -16.02 8.05 23.30
C PRO A 141 -15.15 8.57 22.16
N LEU A 142 -15.29 9.86 21.81
CA LEU A 142 -14.59 10.48 20.70
C LEU A 142 -13.06 10.24 20.74
N ALA A 143 -12.45 10.33 21.94
CA ALA A 143 -11.02 10.11 22.10
C ALA A 143 -10.60 8.67 21.74
N ALA A 144 -11.43 7.66 22.03
CA ALA A 144 -11.18 6.27 21.65
C ALA A 144 -11.29 6.08 20.13
N GLN A 145 -12.32 6.67 19.50
CA GLN A 145 -12.47 6.66 18.04
C GLN A 145 -11.27 7.30 17.35
N VAL A 146 -10.82 8.47 17.84
CA VAL A 146 -9.63 9.17 17.31
C VAL A 146 -8.39 8.30 17.44
N ARG A 147 -8.14 7.67 18.60
CA ARG A 147 -6.98 6.77 18.77
C ARG A 147 -7.00 5.62 17.78
N SER A 148 -8.15 4.96 17.60
CA SER A 148 -8.30 3.83 16.68
C SER A 148 -8.00 4.22 15.22
N VAL A 149 -8.48 5.38 14.79
CA VAL A 149 -8.19 5.88 13.44
C VAL A 149 -6.73 6.36 13.32
N THR A 150 -6.19 7.01 14.37
CA THR A 150 -4.79 7.45 14.39
C THR A 150 -3.84 6.27 14.30
N ALA A 151 -4.17 5.11 14.88
CA ALA A 151 -3.38 3.89 14.74
C ALA A 151 -3.16 3.49 13.27
N LEU A 152 -4.20 3.58 12.43
CA LEU A 152 -4.07 3.32 11.00
C LEU A 152 -3.19 4.38 10.31
N PHE A 153 -3.41 5.65 10.60
CA PHE A 153 -2.63 6.73 10.01
C PHE A 153 -1.17 6.76 10.49
N SER A 154 -0.89 6.32 11.72
CA SER A 154 0.47 6.23 12.24
C SER A 154 1.34 5.26 11.42
N MET A 155 0.74 4.22 10.83
CA MET A 155 1.44 3.28 9.95
C MET A 155 1.89 3.97 8.65
N HIS A 156 1.04 4.79 8.02
CA HIS A 156 1.43 5.56 6.83
C HIS A 156 2.50 6.61 7.16
N ALA A 157 2.29 7.38 8.24
CA ALA A 157 3.23 8.40 8.69
C ALA A 157 4.57 7.77 9.08
N GLY A 158 4.55 6.63 9.79
CA GLY A 158 5.73 5.88 10.19
C GLY A 158 6.58 5.46 9.01
N MET A 159 5.99 4.90 7.96
CA MET A 159 6.71 4.53 6.74
C MET A 159 7.44 5.74 6.10
N PHE A 160 6.80 6.92 6.11
CA PHE A 160 7.40 8.15 5.60
C PHE A 160 8.53 8.67 6.48
N VAL A 161 8.26 8.83 7.79
CA VAL A 161 9.20 9.42 8.75
C VAL A 161 10.43 8.52 8.93
N MET A 162 10.25 7.21 9.03
CA MET A 162 11.33 6.24 9.24
C MET A 162 12.22 6.03 8.00
N ARG A 163 11.86 6.57 6.84
CA ARG A 163 12.68 6.45 5.63
C ARG A 163 14.09 7.01 5.81
N ASN A 164 14.22 8.14 6.50
CA ASN A 164 15.48 8.85 6.74
C ASN A 164 16.16 8.48 8.08
N VAL A 165 15.58 7.56 8.82
CA VAL A 165 16.18 7.04 10.06
C VAL A 165 17.03 5.83 9.69
N GLU A 166 18.26 5.75 10.21
CA GLU A 166 19.11 4.56 10.04
C GLU A 166 18.52 3.37 10.83
N GLY A 167 18.72 2.16 10.32
CA GLY A 167 18.30 0.93 11.00
C GLY A 167 17.71 -0.10 10.03
N ASP A 168 17.55 -1.30 10.53
CA ASP A 168 16.98 -2.42 9.78
C ASP A 168 15.53 -2.16 9.36
N PRO A 169 15.15 -2.39 8.10
CA PRO A 169 13.79 -2.16 7.61
C PRO A 169 12.71 -2.94 8.39
N GLU A 170 12.97 -4.19 8.77
CA GLU A 170 12.01 -5.00 9.54
C GLU A 170 11.87 -4.50 10.99
N GLU A 171 12.95 -4.02 11.62
CA GLU A 171 12.88 -3.39 12.94
C GLU A 171 12.03 -2.12 12.90
N LYS A 172 12.18 -1.30 11.86
CA LYS A 172 11.35 -0.09 11.66
C LYS A 172 9.88 -0.45 11.47
N ARG A 173 9.60 -1.47 10.66
CA ARG A 173 8.25 -1.98 10.45
C ARG A 173 7.62 -2.47 11.76
N ALA A 174 8.36 -3.26 12.53
CA ALA A 174 7.91 -3.78 13.83
C ALA A 174 7.58 -2.64 14.80
N ALA A 175 8.45 -1.61 14.89
CA ALA A 175 8.24 -0.45 15.75
C ALA A 175 7.00 0.37 15.33
N ILE A 176 6.77 0.57 14.04
CA ILE A 176 5.57 1.26 13.53
C ILE A 176 4.30 0.48 13.90
N LEU A 177 4.32 -0.84 13.71
CA LEU A 177 3.20 -1.71 14.07
C LEU A 177 2.94 -1.72 15.58
N GLU A 178 3.99 -1.78 16.40
CA GLU A 178 3.89 -1.71 17.86
C GLU A 178 3.15 -0.44 18.31
N VAL A 179 3.54 0.73 17.82
CA VAL A 179 2.87 2.01 18.11
C VAL A 179 1.38 1.97 17.70
N ALA A 180 1.05 1.40 16.55
CA ALA A 180 -0.33 1.28 16.11
C ALA A 180 -1.16 0.33 17.01
N LEU A 181 -0.57 -0.79 17.43
CA LEU A 181 -1.20 -1.74 18.36
C LEU A 181 -1.44 -1.13 19.75
N ASP A 182 -0.49 -0.34 20.25
CA ASP A 182 -0.63 0.38 21.53
C ASP A 182 -1.76 1.41 21.48
N LEU A 183 -1.89 2.14 20.40
CA LEU A 183 -2.97 3.13 20.23
C LEU A 183 -4.37 2.48 20.27
N VAL A 184 -4.57 1.33 19.63
CA VAL A 184 -5.86 0.64 19.69
C VAL A 184 -6.10 -0.01 21.06
N ALA A 185 -5.06 -0.53 21.73
CA ALA A 185 -5.19 -1.07 23.07
C ALA A 185 -5.60 0.01 24.09
N GLN A 186 -4.99 1.21 24.02
CA GLN A 186 -5.36 2.36 24.84
C GLN A 186 -6.77 2.88 24.53
N ALA A 187 -7.26 2.74 23.28
CA ALA A 187 -8.62 3.10 22.93
C ALA A 187 -9.64 2.24 23.69
N GLU A 188 -9.38 0.93 23.83
CA GLU A 188 -10.29 -0.01 24.51
C GLU A 188 -10.22 0.10 26.04
N THR A 189 -9.02 0.34 26.61
CA THR A 189 -8.85 0.47 28.07
C THR A 189 -9.68 1.64 28.62
N ASN A 190 -9.81 2.72 27.90
CA ASN A 190 -10.62 3.88 28.28
C ASN A 190 -12.15 3.66 28.15
N LEU A 191 -12.58 2.56 27.50
CA LEU A 191 -13.99 2.17 27.46
C LEU A 191 -14.41 1.42 28.74
N SER A 192 -13.46 0.77 29.42
CA SER A 192 -13.71 -0.06 30.61
C SER A 192 -13.71 0.74 31.93
N VAL A 193 -13.36 2.04 31.89
CA VAL A 193 -13.21 2.90 33.08
C VAL A 193 -14.38 3.89 33.24
N ASN A 194 -15.27 4.00 32.28
CA ASN A 194 -16.48 4.84 32.31
C ASN A 194 -17.74 3.99 32.31
#